data_bc3024c0effc1e769988003f121d0186
#
_entry.id   bc3024c0effc1e769988003f121d0186
#
_cell.length_a   1.000
_cell.length_b   1.000
_cell.length_c   1.000
_cell.angle_alpha   90.00
_cell.angle_beta   90.00
_cell.angle_gamma   90.00
#
_symmetry.space_group_name_H-M   'P 1'
#
loop_
_entity.id
_entity.type
_entity.pdbx_description
1 polymer ?
#
loop_
_entity_poly.entity_id
_entity_poly.type
_entity_poly.pdbx_seq_one_letter_code
_entity_poly.pdbx_strand_id
1 'polypeptide(L)'
;MPDARVQAAIDHWAPRFVQAGVDYNDFLATTSRADTWDEWLDVWCENGDLHAGLAAEAEAAGRRRSAGEAWARAAAAYHFAKFVWVVDAGRSRAAADKAIAALGKTYEYLDPDAERLEVPLEGGAVVGNLRRPAGEERPPLVLLVPGLDSTKEEFFRLENVFLDRGMATLSMDGPGQGECGFQLPIRPDYEVAVAAVLDRLTGRDDFDLDRVGLLGVSLGGYYAPRVAAFEPRVKAAVGLSGPYDFSEIWDDLPVLTRETFVAKSFSSDDDEGRAKAGELNLDGVAERIQQPYLAITGKLDRLIPWQQTERGAEEAPNGLFVLHEDGNHGCANVPYKTRPPAADWLREQLG
;
A
#
# COMPACT_ATOMS: atom_id res chain seq x y z
N MET A 1 -1.35 6.79 -31.85
CA MET A 1 -1.20 7.39 -30.51
C MET A 1 -1.51 6.28 -29.53
N PRO A 2 -0.74 6.11 -28.47
CA PRO A 2 -1.05 5.08 -27.50
C PRO A 2 -2.46 5.27 -26.90
N ASP A 3 -3.03 4.21 -26.36
CA ASP A 3 -4.32 4.23 -25.66
C ASP A 3 -4.30 5.31 -24.55
N ALA A 4 -5.39 6.05 -24.42
CA ALA A 4 -5.50 7.11 -23.41
C ALA A 4 -5.33 6.59 -21.96
N ARG A 5 -5.67 5.32 -21.69
CA ARG A 5 -5.46 4.67 -20.40
C ARG A 5 -3.96 4.44 -20.13
N VAL A 6 -3.21 3.99 -21.13
CA VAL A 6 -1.76 3.82 -21.04
C VAL A 6 -1.09 5.16 -20.75
N GLN A 7 -1.46 6.20 -21.51
CA GLN A 7 -0.90 7.53 -21.30
C GLN A 7 -1.24 8.10 -19.93
N ALA A 8 -2.49 7.92 -19.49
CA ALA A 8 -2.93 8.35 -18.16
C ALA A 8 -2.15 7.63 -17.03
N ALA A 9 -1.90 6.32 -17.18
CA ALA A 9 -1.12 5.56 -16.23
C ALA A 9 0.34 6.03 -16.16
N ILE A 10 0.96 6.34 -17.33
CA ILE A 10 2.32 6.87 -17.41
C ILE A 10 2.41 8.25 -16.72
N ASP A 11 1.54 9.18 -17.12
CA ASP A 11 1.61 10.58 -16.66
C ASP A 11 1.33 10.72 -15.17
N HIS A 12 0.46 9.87 -14.62
CA HIS A 12 0.04 9.98 -13.24
C HIS A 12 0.96 9.19 -12.29
N TRP A 13 1.40 8.01 -12.70
CA TRP A 13 1.97 7.03 -11.78
C TRP A 13 3.49 6.85 -11.88
N ALA A 14 4.17 7.43 -12.90
CA ALA A 14 5.62 7.27 -13.07
C ALA A 14 6.44 7.50 -11.79
N PRO A 15 6.21 8.54 -10.96
CA PRO A 15 6.94 8.73 -9.73
C PRO A 15 6.76 7.59 -8.73
N ARG A 16 5.55 6.99 -8.66
CA ARG A 16 5.24 5.89 -7.76
C ARG A 16 5.98 4.61 -8.14
N PHE A 17 6.09 4.30 -9.43
CA PHE A 17 6.84 3.13 -9.92
C PHE A 17 8.32 3.23 -9.52
N VAL A 18 8.95 4.39 -9.81
CA VAL A 18 10.35 4.63 -9.46
C VAL A 18 10.58 4.54 -7.95
N GLN A 19 9.69 5.11 -7.17
CA GLN A 19 9.72 5.10 -5.73
C GLN A 19 9.58 3.67 -5.14
N ALA A 20 8.71 2.83 -5.72
CA ALA A 20 8.52 1.45 -5.31
C ALA A 20 9.67 0.53 -5.73
N GLY A 21 10.56 0.99 -6.62
CA GLY A 21 11.78 0.26 -6.96
C GLY A 21 11.96 -0.14 -8.41
N VAL A 22 11.06 0.28 -9.27
CA VAL A 22 11.26 0.15 -10.71
C VAL A 22 12.37 1.11 -11.14
N ASP A 23 13.35 0.63 -11.88
CA ASP A 23 14.36 1.49 -12.49
C ASP A 23 13.71 2.44 -13.52
N TYR A 24 14.14 3.69 -13.55
CA TYR A 24 13.55 4.67 -14.45
C TYR A 24 13.69 4.28 -15.94
N ASN A 25 14.82 3.68 -16.32
CA ASN A 25 15.02 3.23 -17.68
C ASN A 25 14.16 2.00 -18.01
N ASP A 26 13.97 1.08 -17.05
CA ASP A 26 13.03 -0.03 -17.21
C ASP A 26 11.59 0.49 -17.37
N PHE A 27 11.22 1.50 -16.58
CA PHE A 27 9.91 2.16 -16.71
C PHE A 27 9.69 2.69 -18.13
N LEU A 28 10.65 3.46 -18.66
CA LEU A 28 10.57 4.03 -20.02
C LEU A 28 10.55 2.92 -21.09
N ALA A 29 11.44 1.94 -20.99
CA ALA A 29 11.54 0.85 -21.96
C ALA A 29 10.28 -0.03 -21.96
N THR A 30 9.71 -0.32 -20.80
CA THR A 30 8.51 -1.14 -20.67
C THR A 30 7.27 -0.41 -21.19
N THR A 31 7.05 0.83 -20.71
CA THR A 31 5.87 1.60 -21.09
C THR A 31 5.84 1.98 -22.57
N SER A 32 7.02 2.15 -23.21
CA SER A 32 7.11 2.41 -24.66
C SER A 32 6.66 1.24 -25.53
N ARG A 33 6.46 0.07 -24.97
CA ARG A 33 6.01 -1.16 -25.66
C ARG A 33 4.51 -1.45 -25.48
N ALA A 34 3.84 -0.72 -24.59
CA ALA A 34 2.40 -0.84 -24.38
C ALA A 34 1.65 0.13 -25.28
N ASP A 35 1.15 -0.33 -26.41
CA ASP A 35 0.32 0.47 -27.32
C ASP A 35 -1.14 0.53 -26.86
N THR A 36 -1.61 -0.52 -26.17
CA THR A 36 -2.98 -0.65 -25.66
C THR A 36 -2.99 -0.99 -24.17
N TRP A 37 -4.12 -0.71 -23.48
CA TRP A 37 -4.29 -1.08 -22.09
C TRP A 37 -4.28 -2.61 -21.87
N ASP A 38 -4.74 -3.38 -22.84
CA ASP A 38 -4.72 -4.84 -22.78
C ASP A 38 -3.29 -5.41 -22.78
N GLU A 39 -2.35 -4.77 -23.49
CA GLU A 39 -0.94 -5.15 -23.53
C GLU A 39 -0.18 -4.76 -22.27
N TRP A 40 -0.69 -3.81 -21.48
CA TRP A 40 -0.02 -3.31 -20.26
C TRP A 40 0.47 -4.44 -19.34
N LEU A 41 -0.42 -5.37 -19.02
CA LEU A 41 -0.08 -6.49 -18.14
C LEU A 41 1.05 -7.35 -18.69
N ASP A 42 1.03 -7.63 -20.00
CA ASP A 42 2.03 -8.51 -20.63
C ASP A 42 3.42 -7.87 -20.65
N VAL A 43 3.52 -6.62 -21.08
CA VAL A 43 4.83 -5.94 -21.17
C VAL A 43 5.48 -5.77 -19.79
N TRP A 44 4.68 -5.55 -18.75
CA TRP A 44 5.18 -5.49 -17.37
C TRP A 44 5.53 -6.87 -16.80
N CYS A 45 4.77 -7.91 -17.15
CA CYS A 45 5.12 -9.29 -16.80
C CYS A 45 6.44 -9.73 -17.48
N GLU A 46 6.66 -9.35 -18.75
CA GLU A 46 7.92 -9.63 -19.44
C GLU A 46 9.11 -8.90 -18.80
N ASN A 47 8.92 -7.65 -18.33
CA ASN A 47 9.94 -6.97 -17.53
C ASN A 47 10.23 -7.71 -16.22
N GLY A 48 9.20 -8.21 -15.55
CA GLY A 48 9.34 -9.07 -14.38
C GLY A 48 10.08 -10.37 -14.69
N ASP A 49 9.76 -11.03 -15.79
CA ASP A 49 10.43 -12.27 -16.25
C ASP A 49 11.92 -12.02 -16.59
N LEU A 50 12.27 -10.86 -17.15
CA LEU A 50 13.66 -10.44 -17.35
C LEU A 50 14.43 -10.40 -16.02
N HIS A 51 13.90 -9.70 -15.03
CA HIS A 51 14.56 -9.61 -13.72
C HIS A 51 14.59 -10.94 -12.97
N ALA A 52 13.56 -11.78 -13.11
CA ALA A 52 13.56 -13.14 -12.58
C ALA A 52 14.65 -14.00 -13.23
N GLY A 53 14.89 -13.86 -14.53
CA GLY A 53 16.00 -14.51 -15.23
C GLY A 53 17.37 -14.08 -14.70
N LEU A 54 17.57 -12.78 -14.50
CA LEU A 54 18.80 -12.24 -13.89
C LEU A 54 19.01 -12.74 -12.46
N ALA A 55 17.91 -12.88 -11.71
CA ALA A 55 17.96 -13.45 -10.36
C ALA A 55 18.40 -14.92 -10.38
N ALA A 56 17.82 -15.75 -11.27
CA ALA A 56 18.18 -17.15 -11.41
C ALA A 56 19.65 -17.33 -11.84
N GLU A 57 20.17 -16.49 -12.73
CA GLU A 57 21.60 -16.49 -13.09
C GLU A 57 22.49 -16.14 -11.89
N ALA A 58 22.08 -15.17 -11.08
CA ALA A 58 22.81 -14.78 -9.87
C ALA A 58 22.78 -15.89 -8.80
N GLU A 59 21.63 -16.58 -8.66
CA GLU A 59 21.47 -17.75 -7.78
C GLU A 59 22.44 -18.88 -8.20
N ALA A 60 22.45 -19.23 -9.49
CA ALA A 60 23.33 -20.26 -10.03
C ALA A 60 24.81 -19.94 -9.83
N ALA A 61 25.18 -18.65 -9.79
CA ALA A 61 26.53 -18.17 -9.54
C ALA A 61 26.84 -17.97 -8.04
N GLY A 62 25.92 -18.30 -7.12
CA GLY A 62 26.07 -18.11 -5.67
C GLY A 62 26.07 -16.64 -5.20
N ARG A 63 25.60 -15.71 -6.02
CA ARG A 63 25.59 -14.26 -5.76
C ARG A 63 24.32 -13.85 -5.03
N ARG A 64 24.18 -14.27 -3.77
CA ARG A 64 22.96 -14.11 -2.95
C ARG A 64 22.38 -12.69 -2.98
N ARG A 65 23.23 -11.65 -2.75
CA ARG A 65 22.78 -10.26 -2.72
C ARG A 65 22.19 -9.82 -4.07
N SER A 66 22.90 -10.10 -5.17
CA SER A 66 22.43 -9.76 -6.52
C SER A 66 21.14 -10.50 -6.88
N ALA A 67 21.01 -11.78 -6.46
CA ALA A 67 19.78 -12.55 -6.65
C ALA A 67 18.60 -11.88 -5.96
N GLY A 68 18.73 -11.53 -4.68
CA GLY A 68 17.66 -10.87 -3.92
C GLY A 68 17.27 -9.50 -4.49
N GLU A 69 18.26 -8.71 -4.93
CA GLU A 69 17.99 -7.40 -5.56
C GLU A 69 17.28 -7.53 -6.91
N ALA A 70 17.58 -8.56 -7.70
CA ALA A 70 16.89 -8.84 -8.95
C ALA A 70 15.46 -9.38 -8.69
N TRP A 71 15.27 -10.24 -7.71
CA TRP A 71 13.93 -10.68 -7.29
C TRP A 71 13.06 -9.52 -6.80
N ALA A 72 13.61 -8.54 -6.08
CA ALA A 72 12.86 -7.36 -5.66
C ALA A 72 12.36 -6.52 -6.85
N ARG A 73 13.18 -6.40 -7.91
CA ARG A 73 12.77 -5.74 -9.16
C ARG A 73 11.68 -6.54 -9.89
N ALA A 74 11.83 -7.87 -9.95
CA ALA A 74 10.80 -8.74 -10.53
C ALA A 74 9.46 -8.60 -9.80
N ALA A 75 9.48 -8.60 -8.45
CA ALA A 75 8.28 -8.41 -7.63
C ALA A 75 7.58 -7.08 -7.94
N ALA A 76 8.35 -5.98 -8.03
CA ALA A 76 7.81 -4.66 -8.37
C ALA A 76 7.21 -4.65 -9.78
N ALA A 77 7.88 -5.23 -10.79
CA ALA A 77 7.39 -5.29 -12.15
C ALA A 77 6.07 -6.10 -12.26
N TYR A 78 5.99 -7.27 -11.64
CA TYR A 78 4.76 -8.07 -11.61
C TYR A 78 3.63 -7.38 -10.82
N HIS A 79 3.96 -6.64 -9.74
CA HIS A 79 2.97 -5.84 -9.03
C HIS A 79 2.38 -4.77 -9.95
N PHE A 80 3.21 -4.03 -10.67
CA PHE A 80 2.75 -2.98 -11.57
C PHE A 80 2.13 -3.50 -12.89
N ALA A 81 2.32 -4.77 -13.23
CA ALA A 81 1.58 -5.41 -14.33
C ALA A 81 0.07 -5.45 -14.05
N LYS A 82 -0.32 -5.79 -12.82
CA LYS A 82 -1.73 -5.88 -12.39
C LYS A 82 -2.29 -4.58 -11.81
N PHE A 83 -1.46 -3.56 -11.65
CA PHE A 83 -1.82 -2.28 -11.06
C PHE A 83 -2.96 -1.61 -11.84
N VAL A 84 -4.09 -1.30 -11.18
CA VAL A 84 -5.34 -0.79 -11.77
C VAL A 84 -5.81 -1.54 -13.03
N TRP A 85 -5.23 -2.71 -13.31
CA TRP A 85 -5.56 -3.51 -14.47
C TRP A 85 -6.61 -4.58 -14.10
N VAL A 86 -7.86 -4.32 -14.44
CA VAL A 86 -9.03 -5.15 -14.10
C VAL A 86 -9.70 -5.79 -15.33
N VAL A 87 -8.98 -5.85 -16.45
CA VAL A 87 -9.50 -6.37 -17.73
C VAL A 87 -9.83 -7.86 -17.65
N ASP A 88 -8.95 -8.65 -16.99
CA ASP A 88 -9.11 -10.08 -16.80
C ASP A 88 -8.62 -10.48 -15.40
N ALA A 89 -9.55 -10.93 -14.58
CA ALA A 89 -9.26 -11.30 -13.19
C ALA A 89 -8.28 -12.49 -13.06
N GLY A 90 -8.34 -13.45 -14.00
CA GLY A 90 -7.45 -14.61 -13.99
C GLY A 90 -6.00 -14.23 -14.30
N ARG A 91 -5.79 -13.39 -15.32
CA ARG A 91 -4.48 -12.87 -15.69
C ARG A 91 -3.90 -11.95 -14.61
N SER A 92 -4.75 -11.08 -14.05
CA SER A 92 -4.37 -10.21 -12.91
C SER A 92 -3.94 -11.06 -11.70
N ARG A 93 -4.67 -12.15 -11.39
CA ARG A 93 -4.31 -13.07 -10.32
C ARG A 93 -2.98 -13.76 -10.59
N ALA A 94 -2.74 -14.23 -11.81
CA ALA A 94 -1.48 -14.88 -12.17
C ALA A 94 -0.28 -13.92 -12.03
N ALA A 95 -0.42 -12.65 -12.38
CA ALA A 95 0.60 -11.63 -12.16
C ALA A 95 0.82 -11.36 -10.65
N ALA A 96 -0.25 -11.35 -9.85
CA ALA A 96 -0.15 -11.23 -8.40
C ALA A 96 0.62 -12.41 -7.79
N ASP A 97 0.33 -13.64 -8.20
CA ASP A 97 1.03 -14.84 -7.71
C ASP A 97 2.53 -14.81 -8.05
N LYS A 98 2.91 -14.29 -9.23
CA LYS A 98 4.31 -14.03 -9.59
C LYS A 98 4.95 -12.96 -8.68
N ALA A 99 4.25 -11.86 -8.38
CA ALA A 99 4.75 -10.81 -7.49
C ALA A 99 5.01 -11.33 -6.07
N ILE A 100 4.06 -12.10 -5.54
CA ILE A 100 4.15 -12.74 -4.21
C ILE A 100 5.35 -13.69 -4.16
N ALA A 101 5.50 -14.57 -5.15
CA ALA A 101 6.60 -15.50 -5.22
C ALA A 101 7.96 -14.80 -5.31
N ALA A 102 8.07 -13.76 -6.14
CA ALA A 102 9.30 -12.97 -6.30
C ALA A 102 9.66 -12.21 -5.02
N LEU A 103 8.67 -11.65 -4.31
CA LEU A 103 8.92 -10.99 -3.02
C LEU A 103 9.33 -12.02 -1.94
N GLY A 104 8.74 -13.21 -1.93
CA GLY A 104 9.18 -14.30 -1.06
C GLY A 104 10.65 -14.66 -1.28
N LYS A 105 11.08 -14.75 -2.54
CA LYS A 105 12.49 -14.91 -2.91
C LYS A 105 13.36 -13.73 -2.48
N THR A 106 12.85 -12.50 -2.59
CA THR A 106 13.55 -11.31 -2.11
C THR A 106 13.88 -11.44 -0.63
N TYR A 107 12.92 -11.83 0.20
CA TYR A 107 13.14 -12.03 1.64
C TYR A 107 14.13 -13.16 1.92
N GLU A 108 14.03 -14.31 1.23
CA GLU A 108 14.97 -15.42 1.39
C GLU A 108 16.44 -14.97 1.28
N TYR A 109 16.73 -14.00 0.41
CA TYR A 109 18.09 -13.53 0.14
C TYR A 109 18.48 -12.26 0.90
N LEU A 110 17.57 -11.31 1.11
CA LEU A 110 17.87 -9.98 1.66
C LEU A 110 17.42 -9.80 3.11
N ASP A 111 16.43 -10.55 3.55
CA ASP A 111 15.84 -10.44 4.89
C ASP A 111 15.26 -11.81 5.32
N PRO A 112 16.14 -12.80 5.57
CA PRO A 112 15.70 -14.17 5.83
C PRO A 112 14.90 -14.35 7.12
N ASP A 113 14.89 -13.35 7.99
CA ASP A 113 14.09 -13.32 9.22
C ASP A 113 12.69 -12.72 9.00
N ALA A 114 12.38 -12.26 7.78
CA ALA A 114 11.04 -11.82 7.42
C ALA A 114 10.05 -12.99 7.48
N GLU A 115 8.87 -12.73 8.03
CA GLU A 115 7.85 -13.74 8.28
C GLU A 115 6.57 -13.40 7.52
N ARG A 116 6.05 -14.35 6.72
CA ARG A 116 4.72 -14.24 6.13
C ARG A 116 3.68 -14.66 7.16
N LEU A 117 2.74 -13.78 7.44
CA LEU A 117 1.59 -14.03 8.30
C LEU A 117 0.33 -14.22 7.45
N GLU A 118 -0.47 -15.20 7.85
CA GLU A 118 -1.82 -15.40 7.35
C GLU A 118 -2.77 -15.47 8.56
N VAL A 119 -3.69 -14.52 8.63
CA VAL A 119 -4.59 -14.34 9.76
C VAL A 119 -6.01 -14.57 9.29
N PRO A 120 -6.70 -15.63 9.78
CA PRO A 120 -8.08 -15.89 9.39
C PRO A 120 -9.00 -14.71 9.70
N LEU A 121 -9.85 -14.39 8.73
CA LEU A 121 -10.94 -13.43 8.83
C LEU A 121 -12.19 -14.07 8.22
N GLU A 122 -13.38 -13.72 8.72
CA GLU A 122 -14.60 -14.31 8.20
C GLU A 122 -14.68 -14.17 6.65
N GLY A 123 -14.76 -15.31 5.95
CA GLY A 123 -14.80 -15.38 4.50
C GLY A 123 -13.43 -15.40 3.80
N GLY A 124 -12.31 -15.23 4.51
CA GLY A 124 -10.98 -15.20 3.91
C GLY A 124 -9.84 -15.08 4.93
N ALA A 125 -8.76 -14.42 4.54
CA ALA A 125 -7.63 -14.17 5.44
C ALA A 125 -6.95 -12.83 5.11
N VAL A 126 -6.50 -12.12 6.16
CA VAL A 126 -5.52 -11.03 6.05
C VAL A 126 -4.15 -11.65 5.86
N VAL A 127 -3.39 -11.13 4.90
CA VAL A 127 -2.03 -11.62 4.63
C VAL A 127 -1.05 -10.47 4.78
N GLY A 128 0.04 -10.70 5.52
CA GLY A 128 1.06 -9.68 5.72
C GLY A 128 2.47 -10.24 5.74
N ASN A 129 3.44 -9.32 5.59
CA ASN A 129 4.86 -9.60 5.74
C ASN A 129 5.37 -8.82 6.95
N LEU A 130 5.84 -9.55 7.96
CA LEU A 130 6.43 -9.00 9.18
C LEU A 130 7.95 -8.95 9.02
N ARG A 131 8.55 -7.79 9.27
CA ARG A 131 9.99 -7.57 9.23
C ARG A 131 10.45 -6.89 10.51
N ARG A 132 11.66 -7.21 10.95
CA ARG A 132 12.25 -6.69 12.19
C ARG A 132 13.52 -5.91 11.91
N PRO A 133 13.75 -4.79 12.62
CA PRO A 133 15.01 -4.06 12.52
C PRO A 133 16.13 -4.88 13.17
N ALA A 134 17.35 -4.73 12.68
CA ALA A 134 18.53 -5.34 13.31
C ALA A 134 18.87 -4.63 14.61
N GLY A 135 19.23 -5.41 15.65
CA GLY A 135 19.78 -4.87 16.90
C GLY A 135 18.75 -4.41 17.95
N GLU A 136 17.44 -4.53 17.65
CA GLU A 136 16.37 -4.21 18.60
C GLU A 136 15.70 -5.50 19.09
N GLU A 137 15.65 -5.73 20.40
CA GLU A 137 15.03 -6.92 20.97
C GLU A 137 13.50 -6.86 20.95
N ARG A 138 12.94 -5.68 21.27
CA ARG A 138 11.49 -5.44 21.33
C ARG A 138 11.12 -4.10 20.67
N PRO A 139 11.27 -4.00 19.33
CA PRO A 139 10.95 -2.77 18.61
C PRO A 139 9.45 -2.45 18.66
N PRO A 140 9.05 -1.17 18.54
CA PRO A 140 7.68 -0.80 18.21
C PRO A 140 7.27 -1.42 16.88
N LEU A 141 5.99 -1.70 16.70
CA LEU A 141 5.43 -2.27 15.46
C LEU A 141 4.68 -1.20 14.67
N VAL A 142 4.98 -1.06 13.39
CA VAL A 142 4.22 -0.20 12.46
C VAL A 142 3.47 -1.07 11.45
N LEU A 143 2.14 -0.95 11.44
CA LEU A 143 1.29 -1.54 10.43
C LEU A 143 1.27 -0.63 9.20
N LEU A 144 1.52 -1.20 8.03
CA LEU A 144 1.51 -0.48 6.76
C LEU A 144 0.32 -0.96 5.92
N VAL A 145 -0.62 -0.05 5.67
CA VAL A 145 -1.90 -0.35 5.02
C VAL A 145 -1.92 0.25 3.61
N PRO A 146 -2.02 -0.59 2.56
CA PRO A 146 -2.08 -0.16 1.18
C PRO A 146 -3.35 0.64 0.84
N GLY A 147 -3.32 1.30 -0.33
CA GLY A 147 -4.48 1.93 -0.95
C GLY A 147 -5.34 0.96 -1.74
N LEU A 148 -6.18 1.56 -2.60
CA LEU A 148 -7.11 0.82 -3.46
C LEU A 148 -6.41 -0.16 -4.40
N ASP A 149 -5.32 0.27 -5.01
CA ASP A 149 -4.62 -0.41 -6.11
C ASP A 149 -3.24 -0.92 -5.70
N SER A 150 -2.80 -0.61 -4.48
CA SER A 150 -1.56 -1.07 -3.88
C SER A 150 -1.75 -2.41 -3.17
N THR A 151 -0.64 -3.08 -2.90
CA THR A 151 -0.56 -4.29 -2.09
C THR A 151 0.73 -4.30 -1.28
N LYS A 152 0.87 -5.20 -0.31
CA LYS A 152 2.07 -5.35 0.50
C LYS A 152 3.37 -5.51 -0.29
N GLU A 153 3.30 -6.06 -1.53
CA GLU A 153 4.45 -6.24 -2.40
C GLU A 153 5.10 -4.92 -2.82
N GLU A 154 4.33 -3.83 -2.88
CA GLU A 154 4.82 -2.51 -3.21
C GLU A 154 5.65 -1.88 -2.07
N PHE A 155 5.43 -2.33 -0.84
CA PHE A 155 5.95 -1.63 0.35
C PHE A 155 7.36 -2.05 0.79
N PHE A 156 8.00 -3.03 0.15
CA PHE A 156 9.32 -3.51 0.52
C PHE A 156 10.36 -2.39 0.75
N ARG A 157 10.36 -1.34 -0.09
CA ARG A 157 11.25 -0.19 0.10
C ARG A 157 10.76 0.80 1.15
N LEU A 158 9.45 0.96 1.28
CA LEU A 158 8.86 1.81 2.31
C LEU A 158 9.14 1.26 3.71
N GLU A 159 9.06 -0.04 3.89
CA GLU A 159 9.36 -0.71 5.16
C GLU A 159 10.76 -0.37 5.68
N ASN A 160 11.77 -0.28 4.79
CA ASN A 160 13.14 0.04 5.18
C ASN A 160 13.24 1.41 5.90
N VAL A 161 12.36 2.37 5.56
CA VAL A 161 12.35 3.68 6.22
C VAL A 161 12.06 3.56 7.72
N PHE A 162 11.21 2.62 8.11
CA PHE A 162 10.87 2.32 9.50
C PHE A 162 11.89 1.42 10.16
N LEU A 163 12.34 0.37 9.47
CA LEU A 163 13.36 -0.56 9.94
C LEU A 163 14.66 0.17 10.30
N ASP A 164 15.10 1.12 9.45
CA ASP A 164 16.28 1.95 9.68
C ASP A 164 16.14 2.87 10.92
N ARG A 165 14.92 2.99 11.47
CA ARG A 165 14.60 3.75 12.70
C ARG A 165 14.28 2.87 13.90
N GLY A 166 14.62 1.59 13.81
CA GLY A 166 14.42 0.64 14.90
C GLY A 166 12.95 0.27 15.15
N MET A 167 12.09 0.34 14.13
CA MET A 167 10.70 -0.09 14.21
C MET A 167 10.48 -1.33 13.35
N ALA A 168 9.82 -2.35 13.89
CA ALA A 168 9.32 -3.48 13.12
C ALA A 168 8.18 -3.02 12.20
N THR A 169 8.00 -3.70 11.08
CA THR A 169 6.93 -3.41 10.13
C THR A 169 6.09 -4.64 9.84
N LEU A 170 4.80 -4.43 9.65
CA LEU A 170 3.90 -5.41 9.07
C LEU A 170 3.14 -4.75 7.92
N SER A 171 3.59 -4.99 6.70
CA SER A 171 2.83 -4.62 5.51
C SER A 171 1.74 -5.66 5.27
N MET A 172 0.47 -5.22 5.18
CA MET A 172 -0.66 -6.14 5.18
C MET A 172 -1.67 -5.86 4.08
N ASP A 173 -2.16 -6.93 3.46
CA ASP A 173 -3.32 -6.92 2.57
C ASP A 173 -4.57 -7.30 3.38
N GLY A 174 -5.45 -6.34 3.60
CA GLY A 174 -6.77 -6.56 4.18
C GLY A 174 -7.88 -6.63 3.11
N PRO A 175 -9.16 -6.58 3.50
CA PRO A 175 -10.31 -6.64 2.59
C PRO A 175 -10.18 -5.67 1.42
N GLY A 176 -10.40 -6.15 0.20
CA GLY A 176 -10.23 -5.39 -1.05
C GLY A 176 -8.77 -5.25 -1.52
N GLN A 177 -7.78 -5.72 -0.76
CA GLN A 177 -6.36 -5.52 -1.08
C GLN A 177 -5.65 -6.87 -1.33
N GLY A 178 -4.76 -6.87 -2.33
CA GLY A 178 -3.86 -7.99 -2.63
C GLY A 178 -4.50 -9.37 -2.52
N GLU A 179 -3.86 -10.25 -1.75
CA GLU A 179 -4.32 -11.63 -1.58
C GLU A 179 -5.66 -11.73 -0.85
N CYS A 180 -5.90 -10.90 0.15
CA CYS A 180 -7.16 -10.83 0.86
C CYS A 180 -8.29 -10.37 -0.07
N GLY A 181 -8.02 -9.39 -0.93
CA GLY A 181 -8.99 -8.82 -1.88
C GLY A 181 -9.49 -9.78 -2.96
N PHE A 182 -8.84 -10.94 -3.15
CA PHE A 182 -9.39 -12.00 -4.00
C PHE A 182 -10.53 -12.79 -3.33
N GLN A 183 -10.68 -12.67 -2.02
CA GLN A 183 -11.67 -13.41 -1.24
C GLN A 183 -12.69 -12.47 -0.59
N LEU A 184 -12.25 -11.30 -0.14
CA LEU A 184 -13.05 -10.33 0.59
C LEU A 184 -13.07 -8.98 -0.14
N PRO A 185 -14.25 -8.38 -0.35
CA PRO A 185 -14.37 -7.07 -0.96
C PRO A 185 -13.86 -5.96 -0.03
N ILE A 186 -13.69 -4.77 -0.58
CA ILE A 186 -13.55 -3.53 0.19
C ILE A 186 -14.66 -3.45 1.23
N ARG A 187 -14.28 -3.04 2.47
CA ARG A 187 -15.23 -2.82 3.55
C ARG A 187 -14.88 -1.54 4.33
N PRO A 188 -15.86 -0.83 4.90
CA PRO A 188 -15.62 0.42 5.60
C PRO A 188 -14.93 0.23 6.97
N ASP A 189 -15.20 -0.88 7.66
CA ASP A 189 -14.74 -1.22 9.01
C ASP A 189 -13.42 -2.01 9.00
N TYR A 190 -12.38 -1.41 8.42
CA TYR A 190 -11.07 -2.04 8.27
C TYR A 190 -10.38 -2.36 9.63
N GLU A 191 -10.81 -1.72 10.70
CA GLU A 191 -10.37 -2.00 12.07
C GLU A 191 -10.57 -3.46 12.47
N VAL A 192 -11.53 -4.15 11.89
CA VAL A 192 -11.76 -5.59 12.13
C VAL A 192 -10.59 -6.43 11.65
N ALA A 193 -10.01 -6.09 10.49
CA ALA A 193 -8.83 -6.76 9.97
C ALA A 193 -7.58 -6.48 10.81
N VAL A 194 -7.41 -5.23 11.25
CA VAL A 194 -6.28 -4.85 12.13
C VAL A 194 -6.42 -5.51 13.50
N ALA A 195 -7.62 -5.55 14.08
CA ALA A 195 -7.87 -6.23 15.34
C ALA A 195 -7.50 -7.72 15.27
N ALA A 196 -7.93 -8.42 14.21
CA ALA A 196 -7.59 -9.83 14.01
C ALA A 196 -6.06 -10.04 13.91
N VAL A 197 -5.34 -9.14 13.24
CA VAL A 197 -3.88 -9.18 13.15
C VAL A 197 -3.25 -9.00 14.54
N LEU A 198 -3.67 -8.00 15.31
CA LEU A 198 -3.12 -7.74 16.64
C LEU A 198 -3.45 -8.87 17.62
N ASP A 199 -4.63 -9.48 17.51
CA ASP A 199 -5.00 -10.66 18.28
C ASP A 199 -4.07 -11.85 17.96
N ARG A 200 -3.78 -12.09 16.70
CA ARG A 200 -2.86 -13.14 16.22
C ARG A 200 -1.44 -12.95 16.75
N LEU A 201 -1.03 -11.70 16.93
CA LEU A 201 0.30 -11.34 17.42
C LEU A 201 0.40 -11.33 18.95
N THR A 202 -0.71 -11.41 19.66
CA THR A 202 -0.75 -11.40 21.13
C THR A 202 0.10 -12.54 21.71
N GLY A 203 0.92 -12.20 22.70
CA GLY A 203 1.83 -13.17 23.37
C GLY A 203 3.19 -13.34 22.71
N ARG A 204 3.44 -12.65 21.60
CA ARG A 204 4.79 -12.56 21.02
C ARG A 204 5.63 -11.58 21.84
N ASP A 205 6.93 -11.87 21.95
CA ASP A 205 7.93 -11.08 22.72
C ASP A 205 9.01 -10.45 21.85
N ASP A 206 8.98 -10.69 20.53
CA ASP A 206 9.93 -10.21 19.57
C ASP A 206 9.61 -8.80 19.02
N PHE A 207 8.57 -8.15 19.52
CA PHE A 207 8.23 -6.72 19.36
C PHE A 207 7.28 -6.25 20.46
N ASP A 208 7.09 -4.93 20.56
CA ASP A 208 6.29 -4.34 21.63
C ASP A 208 4.88 -3.96 21.15
N LEU A 209 3.89 -4.76 21.52
CA LEU A 209 2.48 -4.52 21.19
C LEU A 209 1.82 -3.38 21.98
N ASP A 210 2.49 -2.82 22.98
CA ASP A 210 2.05 -1.59 23.67
C ASP A 210 2.46 -0.34 22.86
N ARG A 211 3.31 -0.51 21.84
CA ARG A 211 3.84 0.54 20.96
C ARG A 211 3.53 0.23 19.50
N VAL A 212 2.26 0.20 19.14
CA VAL A 212 1.79 -0.05 17.77
C VAL A 212 1.43 1.26 17.09
N GLY A 213 2.06 1.52 15.94
CA GLY A 213 1.70 2.61 15.02
C GLY A 213 1.04 2.07 13.74
N LEU A 214 0.42 2.95 12.98
CA LEU A 214 -0.16 2.62 11.69
C LEU A 214 0.11 3.73 10.68
N LEU A 215 0.50 3.35 9.45
CA LEU A 215 0.54 4.26 8.32
C LEU A 215 -0.27 3.67 7.18
N GLY A 216 -1.21 4.47 6.66
CA GLY A 216 -2.01 4.13 5.50
C GLY A 216 -1.87 5.14 4.37
N VAL A 217 -1.90 4.68 3.12
CA VAL A 217 -1.72 5.50 1.92
C VAL A 217 -2.98 5.43 1.04
N SER A 218 -3.45 6.57 0.53
CA SER A 218 -4.62 6.63 -0.36
C SER A 218 -5.87 6.10 0.34
N LEU A 219 -6.53 5.06 -0.16
CA LEU A 219 -7.62 4.39 0.57
C LEU A 219 -7.14 3.89 1.96
N GLY A 220 -5.88 3.46 2.09
CA GLY A 220 -5.26 3.21 3.38
C GLY A 220 -5.20 4.44 4.29
N GLY A 221 -5.14 5.64 3.70
CA GLY A 221 -5.22 6.91 4.42
C GLY A 221 -6.60 7.20 5.00
N TYR A 222 -7.68 6.61 4.46
CA TYR A 222 -8.98 6.52 5.10
C TYR A 222 -8.98 5.46 6.21
N TYR A 223 -8.37 4.30 5.96
CA TYR A 223 -8.33 3.23 6.95
C TYR A 223 -7.54 3.60 8.21
N ALA A 224 -6.49 4.40 8.08
CA ALA A 224 -5.64 4.77 9.20
C ALA A 224 -6.39 5.52 10.32
N PRO A 225 -7.09 6.65 10.06
CA PRO A 225 -7.91 7.32 11.06
C PRO A 225 -9.09 6.45 11.53
N ARG A 226 -9.71 5.68 10.63
CA ARG A 226 -10.77 4.75 10.99
C ARG A 226 -10.31 3.73 12.03
N VAL A 227 -9.17 3.08 11.80
CA VAL A 227 -8.57 2.12 12.73
C VAL A 227 -8.23 2.81 14.06
N ALA A 228 -7.62 4.00 14.04
CA ALA A 228 -7.30 4.74 15.25
C ALA A 228 -8.54 5.04 16.11
N ALA A 229 -9.70 5.30 15.48
CA ALA A 229 -10.94 5.58 16.18
C ALA A 229 -11.55 4.37 16.92
N PHE A 230 -11.27 3.14 16.47
CA PHE A 230 -11.94 1.92 16.97
C PHE A 230 -10.98 0.87 17.55
N GLU A 231 -9.67 0.93 17.28
CA GLU A 231 -8.67 -0.01 17.78
C GLU A 231 -7.68 0.68 18.72
N PRO A 232 -7.93 0.66 20.05
CA PRO A 232 -7.13 1.42 21.02
C PRO A 232 -5.71 0.89 21.22
N ARG A 233 -5.37 -0.29 20.68
CA ARG A 233 -3.98 -0.80 20.67
C ARG A 233 -3.11 -0.01 19.70
N VAL A 234 -3.66 0.61 18.67
CA VAL A 234 -2.93 1.55 17.81
C VAL A 234 -2.75 2.86 18.59
N LYS A 235 -1.49 3.27 18.81
CA LYS A 235 -1.12 4.41 19.66
C LYS A 235 -0.89 5.69 18.88
N ALA A 236 -0.58 5.60 17.59
CA ALA A 236 -0.44 6.72 16.69
C ALA A 236 -0.77 6.29 15.26
N ALA A 237 -1.35 7.18 14.45
CA ALA A 237 -1.72 6.90 13.09
C ALA A 237 -1.24 7.98 12.11
N VAL A 238 -0.83 7.57 10.91
CA VAL A 238 -0.50 8.46 9.80
C VAL A 238 -1.42 8.12 8.62
N GLY A 239 -2.17 9.11 8.14
CA GLY A 239 -2.94 9.04 6.90
C GLY A 239 -2.27 9.86 5.80
N LEU A 240 -1.85 9.20 4.73
CA LEU A 240 -1.21 9.86 3.59
C LEU A 240 -2.18 9.90 2.41
N SER A 241 -2.64 11.11 2.03
CA SER A 241 -3.60 11.34 0.94
C SER A 241 -4.89 10.49 1.07
N GLY A 242 -5.46 10.45 2.28
CA GLY A 242 -6.70 9.71 2.54
C GLY A 242 -7.94 10.54 2.24
N PRO A 243 -9.01 9.96 1.65
CA PRO A 243 -10.30 10.62 1.54
C PRO A 243 -10.98 10.71 2.92
N TYR A 244 -11.81 11.75 3.10
CA TYR A 244 -12.75 11.84 4.21
C TYR A 244 -14.03 11.09 3.89
N ASP A 245 -14.64 11.40 2.73
CA ASP A 245 -15.78 10.71 2.16
C ASP A 245 -15.45 10.31 0.71
N PHE A 246 -15.40 9.01 0.45
CA PHE A 246 -15.02 8.53 -0.88
C PHE A 246 -16.11 8.80 -1.93
N SER A 247 -17.36 8.94 -1.53
CA SER A 247 -18.47 9.23 -2.46
C SER A 247 -18.44 10.67 -2.97
N GLU A 248 -17.92 11.61 -2.18
CA GLU A 248 -17.81 13.02 -2.59
C GLU A 248 -16.85 13.24 -3.76
N ILE A 249 -15.88 12.33 -3.93
CA ILE A 249 -14.87 12.42 -4.99
C ILE A 249 -15.18 11.51 -6.19
N TRP A 250 -16.24 10.70 -6.13
CA TRP A 250 -16.52 9.63 -7.10
C TRP A 250 -16.55 10.10 -8.55
N ASP A 251 -17.25 11.20 -8.84
CA ASP A 251 -17.46 11.71 -10.20
C ASP A 251 -16.15 12.28 -10.81
N ASP A 252 -15.22 12.73 -9.97
CA ASP A 252 -13.93 13.31 -10.39
C ASP A 252 -12.82 12.26 -10.52
N LEU A 253 -13.07 11.03 -10.05
CA LEU A 253 -12.06 9.95 -10.13
C LEU A 253 -11.82 9.53 -11.58
N PRO A 254 -10.55 9.25 -11.95
CA PRO A 254 -10.23 8.64 -13.23
C PRO A 254 -10.97 7.32 -13.44
N VAL A 255 -11.31 7.02 -14.70
CA VAL A 255 -12.03 5.78 -15.07
C VAL A 255 -11.36 4.53 -14.52
N LEU A 256 -10.02 4.42 -14.65
CA LEU A 256 -9.27 3.27 -14.13
C LEU A 256 -9.41 3.10 -12.62
N THR A 257 -9.49 4.20 -11.86
CA THR A 257 -9.68 4.16 -10.40
C THR A 257 -11.08 3.68 -10.04
N ARG A 258 -12.12 4.17 -10.72
CA ARG A 258 -13.51 3.72 -10.51
C ARG A 258 -13.68 2.25 -10.88
N GLU A 259 -13.20 1.83 -12.06
CA GLU A 259 -13.23 0.43 -12.50
C GLU A 259 -12.53 -0.49 -11.48
N THR A 260 -11.41 -0.04 -10.92
CA THR A 260 -10.69 -0.77 -9.86
C THR A 260 -11.51 -0.88 -8.59
N PHE A 261 -12.19 0.21 -8.17
CA PHE A 261 -13.05 0.19 -6.99
C PHE A 261 -14.25 -0.76 -7.20
N VAL A 262 -14.93 -0.68 -8.33
CA VAL A 262 -16.05 -1.56 -8.70
C VAL A 262 -15.61 -3.03 -8.61
N ALA A 263 -14.47 -3.37 -9.22
CA ALA A 263 -13.94 -4.74 -9.18
C ALA A 263 -13.61 -5.20 -7.75
N LYS A 264 -12.95 -4.36 -6.95
CA LYS A 264 -12.47 -4.73 -5.60
C LYS A 264 -13.54 -4.63 -4.52
N SER A 265 -14.62 -3.91 -4.76
CA SER A 265 -15.81 -3.91 -3.90
C SER A 265 -16.81 -5.01 -4.26
N PHE A 266 -16.48 -5.85 -5.27
CA PHE A 266 -17.40 -6.86 -5.83
C PHE A 266 -18.75 -6.27 -6.23
N SER A 267 -18.71 -5.07 -6.81
CA SER A 267 -19.88 -4.39 -7.35
C SER A 267 -20.16 -4.84 -8.77
N SER A 268 -21.43 -4.87 -9.15
CA SER A 268 -21.88 -5.26 -10.49
C SER A 268 -21.66 -4.17 -11.53
N ASP A 269 -21.66 -2.91 -11.08
CA ASP A 269 -21.57 -1.73 -11.94
C ASP A 269 -21.09 -0.48 -11.16
N ASP A 270 -21.02 0.65 -11.86
CA ASP A 270 -20.56 1.94 -11.31
C ASP A 270 -21.51 2.49 -10.23
N ASP A 271 -22.82 2.31 -10.39
CA ASP A 271 -23.83 2.80 -9.42
C ASP A 271 -23.74 2.05 -8.08
N GLU A 272 -23.59 0.72 -8.11
CA GLU A 272 -23.34 -0.06 -6.91
C GLU A 272 -21.97 0.27 -6.29
N GLY A 273 -20.92 0.44 -7.12
CA GLY A 273 -19.62 0.89 -6.66
C GLY A 273 -19.68 2.22 -5.92
N ARG A 274 -20.41 3.20 -6.48
CA ARG A 274 -20.63 4.51 -5.84
C ARG A 274 -21.38 4.39 -4.52
N ALA A 275 -22.40 3.55 -4.45
CA ALA A 275 -23.16 3.34 -3.21
C ALA A 275 -22.24 2.78 -2.09
N LYS A 276 -21.40 1.78 -2.42
CA LYS A 276 -20.42 1.23 -1.48
C LYS A 276 -19.32 2.22 -1.12
N ALA A 277 -18.92 3.10 -2.05
CA ALA A 277 -17.99 4.19 -1.78
C ALA A 277 -18.51 5.15 -0.70
N GLY A 278 -19.84 5.38 -0.65
CA GLY A 278 -20.47 6.19 0.38
C GLY A 278 -20.43 5.61 1.79
N GLU A 279 -20.13 4.30 1.93
CA GLU A 279 -19.89 3.67 3.23
C GLU A 279 -18.48 4.00 3.79
N LEU A 280 -17.56 4.45 2.93
CA LEU A 280 -16.20 4.85 3.28
C LEU A 280 -16.19 6.33 3.66
N ASN A 281 -16.63 6.63 4.87
CA ASN A 281 -16.88 7.97 5.37
C ASN A 281 -16.37 8.11 6.82
N LEU A 282 -15.75 9.24 7.15
CA LEU A 282 -15.23 9.54 8.49
C LEU A 282 -16.19 10.42 9.33
N ASP A 283 -17.38 10.73 8.84
CA ASP A 283 -18.38 11.52 9.57
C ASP A 283 -18.77 10.82 10.90
N GLY A 284 -18.65 11.53 12.01
CA GLY A 284 -18.82 10.96 13.35
C GLY A 284 -17.76 9.93 13.77
N VAL A 285 -16.73 9.72 12.95
CA VAL A 285 -15.60 8.82 13.21
C VAL A 285 -14.34 9.62 13.60
N ALA A 286 -14.01 10.69 12.85
CA ALA A 286 -12.80 11.46 13.07
C ALA A 286 -12.73 12.06 14.49
N GLU A 287 -13.82 12.54 15.04
CA GLU A 287 -13.95 13.08 16.40
C GLU A 287 -13.65 12.06 17.51
N ARG A 288 -13.68 10.75 17.18
CA ARG A 288 -13.40 9.65 18.13
C ARG A 288 -11.92 9.31 18.23
N ILE A 289 -11.07 9.85 17.36
CA ILE A 289 -9.64 9.59 17.34
C ILE A 289 -8.99 10.28 18.54
N GLN A 290 -8.63 9.53 19.56
CA GLN A 290 -7.96 10.07 20.76
C GLN A 290 -6.42 9.98 20.68
N GLN A 291 -5.91 9.19 19.77
CA GLN A 291 -4.49 9.03 19.52
C GLN A 291 -3.94 10.21 18.71
N PRO A 292 -2.63 10.50 18.78
CA PRO A 292 -1.97 11.36 17.81
C PRO A 292 -2.25 10.87 16.38
N TYR A 293 -2.77 11.78 15.55
CA TYR A 293 -3.07 11.50 14.14
C TYR A 293 -2.39 12.54 13.25
N LEU A 294 -1.54 12.08 12.34
CA LEU A 294 -0.85 12.92 11.35
C LEU A 294 -1.44 12.66 9.97
N ALA A 295 -2.07 13.66 9.40
CA ALA A 295 -2.60 13.64 8.05
C ALA A 295 -1.66 14.41 7.11
N ILE A 296 -1.17 13.76 6.07
CA ILE A 296 -0.24 14.32 5.09
C ILE A 296 -0.86 14.22 3.70
N THR A 297 -0.74 15.28 2.89
CA THR A 297 -1.20 15.21 1.50
C THR A 297 -0.41 16.16 0.59
N GLY A 298 -0.55 15.97 -0.71
CA GLY A 298 -0.01 16.84 -1.74
C GLY A 298 -1.09 17.75 -2.34
N LYS A 299 -0.76 19.02 -2.57
CA LYS A 299 -1.68 19.99 -3.19
C LYS A 299 -2.00 19.67 -4.65
N LEU A 300 -1.10 18.95 -5.32
CA LEU A 300 -1.25 18.53 -6.72
C LEU A 300 -1.88 17.14 -6.84
N ASP A 301 -2.47 16.63 -5.78
CA ASP A 301 -3.21 15.37 -5.80
C ASP A 301 -4.43 15.49 -6.72
N ARG A 302 -4.49 14.61 -7.74
CA ARG A 302 -5.57 14.58 -8.74
C ARG A 302 -6.62 13.53 -8.46
N LEU A 303 -6.39 12.67 -7.45
CA LEU A 303 -7.34 11.63 -7.06
C LEU A 303 -8.15 12.06 -5.85
N ILE A 304 -7.47 12.59 -4.84
CA ILE A 304 -8.08 12.98 -3.57
C ILE A 304 -7.77 14.45 -3.32
N PRO A 305 -8.77 15.34 -3.44
CA PRO A 305 -8.61 16.74 -3.08
C PRO A 305 -8.04 16.88 -1.67
N TRP A 306 -7.00 17.67 -1.50
CA TRP A 306 -6.28 17.80 -0.22
C TRP A 306 -7.19 18.20 0.95
N GLN A 307 -8.30 18.88 0.66
CA GLN A 307 -9.33 19.28 1.66
C GLN A 307 -9.98 18.06 2.32
N GLN A 308 -10.08 16.93 1.64
CA GLN A 308 -10.56 15.68 2.21
C GLN A 308 -9.65 15.21 3.36
N THR A 309 -8.34 15.23 3.13
CA THR A 309 -7.34 14.85 4.13
C THR A 309 -7.27 15.88 5.28
N GLU A 310 -7.37 17.18 4.98
CA GLU A 310 -7.40 18.28 5.96
C GLU A 310 -8.59 18.12 6.90
N ARG A 311 -9.80 17.92 6.35
CA ARG A 311 -11.02 17.75 7.14
C ARG A 311 -10.89 16.65 8.19
N GLY A 312 -10.33 15.50 7.82
CA GLY A 312 -10.11 14.39 8.77
C GLY A 312 -9.17 14.74 9.92
N ALA A 313 -8.16 15.59 9.65
CA ALA A 313 -7.26 16.07 10.69
C ALA A 313 -7.89 17.15 11.57
N GLU A 314 -8.67 18.06 10.99
CA GLU A 314 -9.33 19.15 11.74
C GLU A 314 -10.40 18.62 12.70
N GLU A 315 -11.14 17.58 12.31
CA GLU A 315 -12.17 16.99 13.16
C GLU A 315 -11.59 16.03 14.23
N ALA A 316 -10.36 15.54 14.06
CA ALA A 316 -9.70 14.69 15.06
C ALA A 316 -9.14 15.52 16.22
N PRO A 317 -9.46 15.21 17.50
CA PRO A 317 -9.01 15.98 18.66
C PRO A 317 -7.49 16.21 18.77
N ASN A 318 -6.69 15.25 18.29
CA ASN A 318 -5.23 15.31 18.26
C ASN A 318 -4.69 15.20 16.82
N GLY A 319 -5.44 15.76 15.86
CA GLY A 319 -5.08 15.77 14.45
C GLY A 319 -4.04 16.84 14.12
N LEU A 320 -3.06 16.45 13.31
CA LEU A 320 -2.06 17.34 12.71
C LEU A 320 -2.16 17.24 11.20
N PHE A 321 -2.18 18.38 10.52
CA PHE A 321 -2.26 18.43 9.06
C PHE A 321 -0.96 18.98 8.44
N VAL A 322 -0.47 18.30 7.40
CA VAL A 322 0.70 18.72 6.62
C VAL A 322 0.36 18.69 5.14
N LEU A 323 0.42 19.86 4.50
CA LEU A 323 0.22 20.03 3.06
C LEU A 323 1.56 20.28 2.36
N HIS A 324 1.88 19.45 1.37
CA HIS A 324 3.02 19.69 0.48
C HIS A 324 2.55 20.32 -0.82
N GLU A 325 2.92 21.59 -1.05
CA GLU A 325 2.50 22.41 -2.19
C GLU A 325 2.87 21.79 -3.55
N ASP A 326 3.96 21.03 -3.61
CA ASP A 326 4.49 20.37 -4.79
C ASP A 326 4.24 18.84 -4.81
N GLY A 327 3.51 18.32 -3.81
CA GLY A 327 3.18 16.90 -3.69
C GLY A 327 2.02 16.49 -4.62
N ASN A 328 2.17 15.35 -5.29
CA ASN A 328 1.08 14.65 -6.00
C ASN A 328 0.38 13.64 -5.08
N HIS A 329 -0.46 12.75 -5.64
CA HIS A 329 -1.12 11.69 -4.87
C HIS A 329 -0.12 10.81 -4.11
N GLY A 330 -0.36 10.66 -2.79
CA GLY A 330 0.56 9.96 -1.89
C GLY A 330 1.94 10.63 -1.80
N CYS A 331 2.09 11.87 -2.28
CA CYS A 331 3.35 12.59 -2.38
C CYS A 331 4.46 11.76 -3.04
N ALA A 332 4.09 10.91 -4.01
CA ALA A 332 4.99 9.96 -4.64
C ALA A 332 6.14 10.62 -5.41
N ASN A 333 5.97 11.88 -5.82
CA ASN A 333 7.01 12.68 -6.49
C ASN A 333 7.99 13.37 -5.50
N VAL A 334 7.62 13.47 -4.22
CA VAL A 334 8.44 14.10 -3.16
C VAL A 334 8.55 13.21 -1.90
N PRO A 335 8.84 11.90 -2.06
CA PRO A 335 8.82 10.94 -0.95
C PRO A 335 9.79 11.29 0.17
N TYR A 336 10.87 11.98 -0.14
CA TYR A 336 11.88 12.45 0.82
C TYR A 336 11.34 13.54 1.77
N LYS A 337 10.23 14.21 1.41
CA LYS A 337 9.54 15.18 2.27
C LYS A 337 8.51 14.54 3.20
N THR A 338 8.07 13.32 2.92
CA THR A 338 6.93 12.70 3.61
C THR A 338 7.32 11.44 4.39
N ARG A 339 7.98 10.48 3.75
CA ARG A 339 8.25 9.17 4.36
C ARG A 339 9.19 9.23 5.56
N PRO A 340 10.40 9.85 5.44
CA PRO A 340 11.29 9.97 6.60
C PRO A 340 10.65 10.77 7.74
N PRO A 341 10.05 11.98 7.52
CA PRO A 341 9.40 12.72 8.60
C PRO A 341 8.22 11.97 9.24
N ALA A 342 7.42 11.25 8.46
CA ALA A 342 6.32 10.44 9.01
C ALA A 342 6.83 9.30 9.89
N ALA A 343 7.94 8.66 9.49
CA ALA A 343 8.55 7.61 10.30
C ALA A 343 9.23 8.16 11.56
N ASP A 344 9.90 9.32 11.47
CA ASP A 344 10.46 10.01 12.64
C ASP A 344 9.34 10.38 13.63
N TRP A 345 8.24 10.96 13.12
CA TRP A 345 7.09 11.30 13.94
C TRP A 345 6.46 10.07 14.61
N LEU A 346 6.24 8.96 13.88
CA LEU A 346 5.75 7.72 14.49
C LEU A 346 6.71 7.20 15.56
N ARG A 347 8.02 7.24 15.29
CA ARG A 347 9.03 6.81 16.28
C ARG A 347 8.95 7.63 17.56
N GLU A 348 8.74 8.96 17.46
CA GLU A 348 8.58 9.87 18.60
C GLU A 348 7.29 9.57 19.38
N GLN A 349 6.17 9.28 18.69
CA GLN A 349 4.90 8.97 19.36
C GLN A 349 4.90 7.60 20.05
N LEU A 350 5.69 6.66 19.53
CA LEU A 350 5.76 5.30 20.06
C LEU A 350 6.87 5.12 21.14
N GLY A 351 7.76 6.06 21.29
CA GLY A 351 8.83 6.07 22.34
C GLY A 351 10.03 5.21 21.98
#